data_8c420cfd680e41f90380d505d6c8ee2c
#
_entry.id   8c420cfd680e41f90380d505d6c8ee2c
#
_cell.length_a   1.000
_cell.length_b   1.000
_cell.length_c   1.000
_cell.angle_alpha   90.00
_cell.angle_beta   90.00
_cell.angle_gamma   90.00
#
_symmetry.space_group_name_H-M   'P 1'
#
loop_
_entity.id
_entity.type
_entity.pdbx_description
1 polymer ?
#
loop_
_entity_poly.entity_id
_entity_poly.type
_entity_poly.pdbx_seq_one_letter_code
_entity_poly.pdbx_strand_id
1 'polypeptide(L)'
;EPIDVARAERRLGYALEQPHPHLAAIVWSDDLEAADGALRETATALAAACGAERALSVTATSHSLWSWIPARREPTAEELERLLAAHPAVRVAIGSPEPGVSGFRRSYEEAFTAQRLIGRLDSPLRVARYEDLRLVALVSRDEEQAQHFVDEVLGDLADAPDALRETLRTYLRLQSNASRTAETLFAHRNTVIARVAKAEEMLPRPLADSSLEVGVALEVVYVQEGGD
;
A
#
# COMPACT_ATOMS: atom_id res chain seq x y z
N GLU A 1 -12.05 -1.22 30.50
CA GLU A 1 -12.96 -2.36 30.76
C GLU A 1 -12.76 -3.41 29.67
N PRO A 2 -12.74 -4.70 30.02
CA PRO A 2 -12.71 -5.76 29.01
C PRO A 2 -13.98 -5.67 28.14
N ILE A 3 -13.80 -5.77 26.83
CA ILE A 3 -14.90 -5.74 25.86
C ILE A 3 -15.68 -7.06 25.99
N ASP A 4 -16.99 -6.97 26.20
CA ASP A 4 -17.89 -8.15 26.04
C ASP A 4 -17.99 -8.46 24.53
N VAL A 5 -17.17 -9.43 24.10
CA VAL A 5 -17.04 -9.84 22.69
C VAL A 5 -18.38 -10.30 22.14
N ALA A 6 -19.12 -11.16 22.86
CA ALA A 6 -20.40 -11.67 22.42
C ALA A 6 -21.45 -10.55 22.23
N ARG A 7 -21.42 -9.54 23.06
CA ARG A 7 -22.29 -8.36 22.92
C ARG A 7 -21.89 -7.51 21.71
N ALA A 8 -20.58 -7.33 21.50
CA ALA A 8 -20.05 -6.60 20.34
C ALA A 8 -20.43 -7.29 19.03
N GLU A 9 -20.23 -8.59 18.92
CA GLU A 9 -20.59 -9.41 17.75
C GLU A 9 -22.08 -9.30 17.39
N ARG A 10 -22.97 -9.42 18.40
CA ARG A 10 -24.42 -9.25 18.19
C ARG A 10 -24.77 -7.86 17.65
N ARG A 11 -24.10 -6.80 18.12
CA ARG A 11 -24.36 -5.43 17.64
C ARG A 11 -23.80 -5.16 16.25
N LEU A 12 -22.66 -5.74 15.93
CA LEU A 12 -22.00 -5.57 14.63
C LEU A 12 -22.60 -6.49 13.56
N GLY A 13 -23.24 -7.59 13.95
CA GLY A 13 -23.63 -8.66 13.03
C GLY A 13 -22.42 -9.29 12.35
N TYR A 14 -21.28 -9.32 13.05
CA TYR A 14 -20.00 -9.78 12.55
C TYR A 14 -19.22 -10.52 13.64
N ALA A 15 -18.70 -11.69 13.32
CA ALA A 15 -17.93 -12.50 14.27
C ALA A 15 -16.50 -11.93 14.42
N LEU A 16 -16.12 -11.61 15.65
CA LEU A 16 -14.78 -11.12 15.99
C LEU A 16 -13.80 -12.26 16.27
N GLU A 17 -14.32 -13.38 16.81
CA GLU A 17 -13.58 -14.63 17.03
C GLU A 17 -13.97 -15.67 15.97
N GLN A 18 -13.52 -15.45 14.74
CA GLN A 18 -13.77 -16.33 13.60
C GLN A 18 -12.47 -17.00 13.12
N PRO A 19 -12.55 -18.13 12.38
CA PRO A 19 -11.36 -18.87 11.93
C PRO A 19 -10.51 -18.13 10.89
N HIS A 20 -11.08 -17.13 10.20
CA HIS A 20 -10.39 -16.35 9.20
C HIS A 20 -9.90 -15.04 9.80
N PRO A 21 -8.69 -14.56 9.42
CA PRO A 21 -8.20 -13.27 9.86
C PRO A 21 -9.08 -12.12 9.33
N HIS A 22 -9.07 -11.02 10.06
CA HIS A 22 -9.75 -9.79 9.66
C HIS A 22 -8.81 -8.97 8.78
N LEU A 23 -9.22 -8.67 7.57
CA LEU A 23 -8.59 -7.68 6.71
C LEU A 23 -9.46 -6.43 6.73
N ALA A 24 -8.95 -5.35 7.28
CA ALA A 24 -9.63 -4.07 7.24
C ALA A 24 -9.23 -3.27 6.00
N ALA A 25 -10.21 -2.61 5.43
CA ALA A 25 -10.00 -1.69 4.32
C ALA A 25 -10.75 -0.38 4.57
N ILE A 26 -10.15 0.72 4.15
CA ILE A 26 -10.79 2.02 4.05
C ILE A 26 -10.90 2.34 2.56
N VAL A 27 -12.13 2.51 2.11
CA VAL A 27 -12.45 2.85 0.73
C VAL A 27 -12.97 4.29 0.72
N TRP A 28 -12.36 5.16 -0.07
CA TRP A 28 -12.79 6.57 -0.13
C TRP A 28 -12.66 7.13 -1.54
N SER A 29 -13.26 8.30 -1.74
CA SER A 29 -13.13 9.09 -2.97
C SER A 29 -12.96 10.56 -2.62
N ASP A 30 -12.10 11.23 -3.36
CA ASP A 30 -11.94 12.68 -3.29
C ASP A 30 -13.03 13.41 -4.11
N ASP A 31 -13.74 12.68 -4.98
CA ASP A 31 -14.92 13.15 -5.72
C ASP A 31 -16.20 12.85 -4.93
N LEU A 32 -16.83 13.93 -4.44
CA LEU A 32 -18.04 13.85 -3.60
C LEU A 32 -19.30 13.42 -4.35
N GLU A 33 -19.37 13.63 -5.67
CA GLU A 33 -20.56 13.31 -6.45
C GLU A 33 -20.64 11.82 -6.84
N ALA A 34 -19.50 11.17 -6.98
CA ALA A 34 -19.41 9.76 -7.41
C ALA A 34 -19.41 8.74 -6.25
N ALA A 35 -19.43 9.20 -4.99
CA ALA A 35 -18.93 8.39 -3.88
C ALA A 35 -19.83 7.22 -3.44
N ASP A 36 -21.14 7.39 -3.22
CA ASP A 36 -21.91 6.43 -2.37
C ASP A 36 -22.05 5.03 -3.01
N GLY A 37 -22.40 4.92 -4.27
CA GLY A 37 -22.51 3.64 -4.99
C GLY A 37 -21.15 2.99 -5.22
N ALA A 38 -20.18 3.77 -5.73
CA ALA A 38 -18.86 3.32 -6.08
C ALA A 38 -18.07 2.75 -4.87
N LEU A 39 -18.19 3.39 -3.69
CA LEU A 39 -17.54 2.90 -2.47
C LEU A 39 -18.07 1.53 -2.04
N ARG A 40 -19.39 1.32 -2.09
CA ARG A 40 -20.02 0.05 -1.73
C ARG A 40 -19.72 -1.07 -2.72
N GLU A 41 -19.73 -0.76 -4.01
CA GLU A 41 -19.37 -1.69 -5.06
C GLU A 41 -17.91 -2.12 -4.92
N THR A 42 -17.00 -1.17 -4.70
CA THR A 42 -15.57 -1.43 -4.45
C THR A 42 -15.37 -2.30 -3.21
N ALA A 43 -16.01 -1.99 -2.08
CA ALA A 43 -15.90 -2.79 -0.86
C ALA A 43 -16.44 -4.21 -1.04
N THR A 44 -17.52 -4.37 -1.80
CA THR A 44 -18.11 -5.67 -2.11
C THR A 44 -17.19 -6.50 -3.02
N ALA A 45 -16.63 -5.87 -4.06
CA ALA A 45 -15.68 -6.52 -4.95
C ALA A 45 -14.38 -6.91 -4.22
N LEU A 46 -13.90 -6.05 -3.31
CA LEU A 46 -12.75 -6.36 -2.46
C LEU A 46 -13.02 -7.56 -1.55
N ALA A 47 -14.20 -7.63 -0.93
CA ALA A 47 -14.58 -8.79 -0.12
C ALA A 47 -14.59 -10.09 -0.95
N ALA A 48 -15.16 -10.05 -2.15
CA ALA A 48 -15.15 -11.18 -3.07
C ALA A 48 -13.71 -11.57 -3.49
N ALA A 49 -12.83 -10.60 -3.75
CA ALA A 49 -11.42 -10.83 -4.04
C ALA A 49 -10.68 -11.48 -2.86
N CYS A 50 -11.08 -11.20 -1.63
CA CYS A 50 -10.57 -11.89 -0.43
C CYS A 50 -11.21 -13.27 -0.18
N GLY A 51 -12.11 -13.74 -1.04
CA GLY A 51 -12.85 -15.01 -0.87
C GLY A 51 -13.92 -14.96 0.20
N ALA A 52 -14.41 -13.78 0.58
CA ALA A 52 -15.45 -13.59 1.57
C ALA A 52 -16.82 -13.38 0.90
N GLU A 53 -17.86 -13.98 1.46
CA GLU A 53 -19.25 -13.79 1.01
C GLU A 53 -19.84 -12.47 1.55
N ARG A 54 -19.39 -12.05 2.72
CA ARG A 54 -19.90 -10.87 3.43
C ARG A 54 -18.75 -10.15 4.15
N ALA A 55 -18.85 -8.84 4.23
CA ALA A 55 -17.99 -8.01 5.04
C ALA A 55 -18.83 -7.13 5.98
N LEU A 56 -18.27 -6.73 7.10
CA LEU A 56 -18.82 -5.65 7.91
C LEU A 56 -18.40 -4.34 7.25
N SER A 57 -19.37 -3.55 6.81
CA SER A 57 -19.09 -2.22 6.24
C SER A 57 -19.80 -1.13 7.03
N VAL A 58 -19.08 -0.05 7.31
CA VAL A 58 -19.55 1.11 8.08
C VAL A 58 -19.29 2.37 7.26
N THR A 59 -20.33 3.11 6.94
CA THR A 59 -20.19 4.44 6.31
C THR A 59 -19.65 5.41 7.36
N ALA A 60 -18.42 5.86 7.18
CA ALA A 60 -17.78 6.80 8.10
C ALA A 60 -18.15 8.25 7.77
N THR A 61 -18.17 8.58 6.48
CA THR A 61 -18.60 9.86 5.93
C THR A 61 -19.30 9.64 4.59
N SER A 62 -19.81 10.70 3.94
CA SER A 62 -20.40 10.61 2.60
C SER A 62 -19.42 10.11 1.53
N HIS A 63 -18.12 10.20 1.77
CA HIS A 63 -17.06 9.85 0.84
C HIS A 63 -16.04 8.86 1.40
N SER A 64 -16.35 8.19 2.52
CA SER A 64 -15.46 7.19 3.13
C SER A 64 -16.27 6.05 3.76
N LEU A 65 -15.86 4.83 3.46
CA LEU A 65 -16.45 3.59 3.94
C LEU A 65 -15.36 2.71 4.56
N TRP A 66 -15.59 2.20 5.75
CA TRP A 66 -14.73 1.24 6.42
C TRP A 66 -15.28 -0.16 6.24
N SER A 67 -14.42 -1.12 5.96
CA SER A 67 -14.85 -2.51 5.75
C SER A 67 -13.92 -3.46 6.49
N TRP A 68 -14.49 -4.46 7.17
CA TRP A 68 -13.75 -5.60 7.73
C TRP A 68 -14.20 -6.86 7.04
N ILE A 69 -13.25 -7.54 6.46
CA ILE A 69 -13.43 -8.70 5.58
C ILE A 69 -12.86 -9.93 6.28
N PRO A 70 -13.61 -11.03 6.43
CA PRO A 70 -13.06 -12.32 6.88
C PRO A 70 -12.23 -12.93 5.74
N ALA A 71 -10.96 -12.56 5.66
CA ALA A 71 -10.12 -12.86 4.52
C ALA A 71 -9.66 -14.32 4.52
N ARG A 72 -9.98 -15.05 3.46
CA ARG A 72 -9.46 -16.41 3.20
C ARG A 72 -8.14 -16.35 2.42
N ARG A 73 -7.91 -15.27 1.72
CA ARG A 73 -6.69 -14.93 1.01
C ARG A 73 -6.55 -13.43 0.89
N GLU A 74 -5.38 -12.97 0.55
CA GLU A 74 -5.16 -11.58 0.18
C GLU A 74 -5.40 -11.37 -1.32
N PRO A 75 -5.94 -10.22 -1.73
CA PRO A 75 -6.09 -9.87 -3.14
C PRO A 75 -4.71 -9.55 -3.74
N THR A 76 -4.48 -9.96 -4.98
CA THR A 76 -3.27 -9.59 -5.71
C THR A 76 -3.31 -8.12 -6.16
N ALA A 77 -2.14 -7.53 -6.47
CA ALA A 77 -2.08 -6.17 -7.02
C ALA A 77 -2.93 -6.03 -8.29
N GLU A 78 -2.85 -7.00 -9.21
CA GLU A 78 -3.63 -7.01 -10.45
C GLU A 78 -5.15 -7.09 -10.20
N GLU A 79 -5.58 -7.83 -9.18
CA GLU A 79 -7.00 -7.87 -8.78
C GLU A 79 -7.47 -6.53 -8.24
N LEU A 80 -6.63 -5.84 -7.44
CA LEU A 80 -6.92 -4.52 -6.91
C LEU A 80 -6.99 -3.45 -8.01
N GLU A 81 -6.07 -3.47 -8.95
CA GLU A 81 -6.08 -2.57 -10.11
C GLU A 81 -7.33 -2.76 -10.96
N ARG A 82 -7.67 -4.02 -11.28
CA ARG A 82 -8.90 -4.33 -12.06
C ARG A 82 -10.16 -3.89 -11.32
N LEU A 83 -10.21 -4.07 -10.01
CA LEU A 83 -11.32 -3.66 -9.16
C LEU A 83 -11.51 -2.14 -9.20
N LEU A 84 -10.42 -1.38 -9.12
CA LEU A 84 -10.45 0.08 -9.16
C LEU A 84 -10.62 0.66 -10.57
N ALA A 85 -10.41 -0.12 -11.62
CA ALA A 85 -10.59 0.34 -13.00
C ALA A 85 -12.03 0.82 -13.30
N ALA A 86 -13.03 0.21 -12.64
CA ALA A 86 -14.44 0.60 -12.77
C ALA A 86 -14.75 1.97 -12.12
N HIS A 87 -13.96 2.37 -11.12
CA HIS A 87 -14.18 3.58 -10.33
C HIS A 87 -12.88 4.39 -10.20
N PRO A 88 -12.48 5.19 -11.22
CA PRO A 88 -11.20 5.89 -11.26
C PRO A 88 -10.93 6.84 -10.09
N ALA A 89 -11.98 7.45 -9.53
CA ALA A 89 -11.87 8.36 -8.39
C ALA A 89 -11.78 7.65 -7.03
N VAL A 90 -11.99 6.32 -6.98
CA VAL A 90 -11.95 5.55 -5.73
C VAL A 90 -10.52 5.13 -5.40
N ARG A 91 -10.19 5.24 -4.13
CA ARG A 91 -8.92 4.83 -3.52
C ARG A 91 -9.20 3.84 -2.40
N VAL A 92 -8.23 2.96 -2.12
CA VAL A 92 -8.35 1.91 -1.08
C VAL A 92 -7.07 1.84 -0.26
N ALA A 93 -7.20 1.92 1.06
CA ALA A 93 -6.14 1.57 2.00
C ALA A 93 -6.47 0.23 2.68
N ILE A 94 -5.49 -0.66 2.80
CA ILE A 94 -5.66 -2.04 3.26
C ILE A 94 -4.65 -2.31 4.38
N GLY A 95 -5.15 -2.79 5.53
CA GLY A 95 -4.31 -3.30 6.62
C GLY A 95 -3.93 -4.76 6.42
N SER A 96 -3.00 -5.24 7.23
CA SER A 96 -2.60 -6.65 7.22
C SER A 96 -3.73 -7.54 7.75
N PRO A 97 -3.92 -8.74 7.20
CA PRO A 97 -4.90 -9.69 7.73
C PRO A 97 -4.43 -10.24 9.07
N GLU A 98 -5.24 -10.03 10.12
CA GLU A 98 -4.89 -10.39 11.50
C GLU A 98 -6.05 -11.12 12.19
N PRO A 99 -5.79 -12.18 13.00
CA PRO A 99 -6.82 -12.96 13.66
C PRO A 99 -7.34 -12.33 14.95
N GLY A 100 -8.59 -12.64 15.29
CA GLY A 100 -9.23 -12.34 16.58
C GLY A 100 -9.53 -10.86 16.81
N VAL A 101 -10.02 -10.54 18.01
CA VAL A 101 -10.45 -9.18 18.39
C VAL A 101 -9.34 -8.14 18.24
N SER A 102 -8.12 -8.50 18.64
CA SER A 102 -6.96 -7.62 18.49
C SER A 102 -6.62 -7.37 17.01
N GLY A 103 -6.77 -8.41 16.19
CA GLY A 103 -6.53 -8.33 14.76
C GLY A 103 -7.55 -7.45 14.04
N PHE A 104 -8.82 -7.55 14.41
CA PHE A 104 -9.87 -6.67 13.92
C PHE A 104 -9.52 -5.19 14.10
N ARG A 105 -8.98 -4.82 15.27
CA ARG A 105 -8.57 -3.46 15.56
C ARG A 105 -7.27 -3.08 14.86
N ARG A 106 -6.24 -3.95 14.95
CA ARG A 106 -4.91 -3.68 14.37
C ARG A 106 -4.98 -3.47 12.87
N SER A 107 -5.65 -4.36 12.14
CA SER A 107 -5.81 -4.24 10.70
C SER A 107 -6.45 -2.91 10.29
N TYR A 108 -7.43 -2.42 11.06
CA TYR A 108 -8.01 -1.09 10.84
C TYR A 108 -7.01 0.05 11.11
N GLU A 109 -6.28 -0.01 12.22
CA GLU A 109 -5.27 1.00 12.58
C GLU A 109 -4.17 1.09 11.51
N GLU A 110 -3.82 -0.03 10.90
CA GLU A 110 -2.88 -0.13 9.79
C GLU A 110 -3.45 0.48 8.50
N ALA A 111 -4.68 0.10 8.11
CA ALA A 111 -5.36 0.70 6.96
C ALA A 111 -5.50 2.22 7.10
N PHE A 112 -5.84 2.68 8.31
CA PHE A 112 -5.95 4.12 8.61
C PHE A 112 -4.60 4.83 8.54
N THR A 113 -3.52 4.17 9.00
CA THR A 113 -2.16 4.70 8.88
C THR A 113 -1.75 4.84 7.40
N ALA A 114 -2.03 3.81 6.58
CA ALA A 114 -1.76 3.84 5.15
C ALA A 114 -2.55 4.96 4.43
N GLN A 115 -3.86 5.09 4.71
CA GLN A 115 -4.68 6.17 4.17
C GLN A 115 -4.13 7.55 4.52
N ARG A 116 -3.81 7.77 5.80
CA ARG A 116 -3.26 9.05 6.27
C ARG A 116 -1.91 9.37 5.66
N LEU A 117 -1.06 8.37 5.48
CA LEU A 117 0.25 8.55 4.89
C LEU A 117 0.14 9.07 3.46
N ILE A 118 -0.61 8.39 2.61
CA ILE A 118 -0.75 8.79 1.20
C ILE A 118 -1.52 10.12 1.05
N GLY A 119 -2.45 10.43 1.97
CA GLY A 119 -3.11 11.73 1.99
C GLY A 119 -2.19 12.86 2.43
N ARG A 120 -1.28 12.62 3.40
CA ARG A 120 -0.31 13.62 3.86
C ARG A 120 0.78 13.90 2.82
N LEU A 121 1.24 12.86 2.12
CA LEU A 121 2.26 12.99 1.08
C LEU A 121 1.69 13.41 -0.28
N ASP A 122 0.39 13.73 -0.34
CA ASP A 122 -0.34 14.01 -1.60
C ASP A 122 -0.09 12.95 -2.69
N SER A 123 0.05 11.71 -2.26
CA SER A 123 0.42 10.57 -3.11
C SER A 123 -0.65 10.26 -4.14
N PRO A 124 -0.31 10.01 -5.41
CA PRO A 124 -1.25 9.60 -6.44
C PRO A 124 -1.67 8.13 -6.33
N LEU A 125 -1.08 7.35 -5.43
CA LEU A 125 -1.40 5.94 -5.25
C LEU A 125 -2.88 5.73 -4.97
N ARG A 126 -3.51 4.87 -5.74
CA ARG A 126 -4.91 4.48 -5.57
C ARG A 126 -5.09 3.29 -4.62
N VAL A 127 -4.07 2.47 -4.49
CA VAL A 127 -4.00 1.33 -3.57
C VAL A 127 -2.88 1.56 -2.58
N ALA A 128 -3.21 1.56 -1.29
CA ALA A 128 -2.27 1.75 -0.19
C ALA A 128 -2.31 0.52 0.73
N ARG A 129 -1.44 -0.47 0.49
CA ARG A 129 -1.29 -1.62 1.37
C ARG A 129 -0.32 -1.26 2.49
N TYR A 130 -0.74 -1.41 3.75
CA TYR A 130 0.10 -1.05 4.89
C TYR A 130 1.44 -1.80 4.91
N GLU A 131 1.46 -3.07 4.52
CA GLU A 131 2.68 -3.87 4.48
C GLU A 131 3.76 -3.29 3.55
N ASP A 132 3.33 -2.67 2.42
CA ASP A 132 4.23 -2.00 1.48
C ASP A 132 4.65 -0.61 1.99
N LEU A 133 3.81 0.05 2.78
CA LEU A 133 3.99 1.43 3.23
C LEU A 133 4.57 1.58 4.64
N ARG A 134 4.68 0.50 5.41
CA ARG A 134 5.05 0.56 6.83
C ARG A 134 6.41 1.21 7.08
N LEU A 135 7.40 0.99 6.22
CA LEU A 135 8.71 1.63 6.33
C LEU A 135 8.62 3.13 6.05
N VAL A 136 7.92 3.51 4.98
CA VAL A 136 7.67 4.91 4.65
C VAL A 136 6.90 5.60 5.76
N ALA A 137 5.90 4.95 6.35
CA ALA A 137 5.15 5.49 7.48
C ALA A 137 6.00 5.77 8.72
N LEU A 138 7.06 4.99 8.93
CA LEU A 138 8.01 5.19 10.02
C LEU A 138 9.00 6.33 9.74
N VAL A 139 9.52 6.38 8.50
CA VAL A 139 10.54 7.35 8.08
C VAL A 139 9.93 8.73 7.83
N SER A 140 8.73 8.79 7.25
CA SER A 140 8.06 10.05 6.87
C SER A 140 7.19 10.65 7.98
N ARG A 141 7.50 10.43 9.27
CA ARG A 141 6.80 11.09 10.37
C ARG A 141 7.01 12.60 10.37
N ASP A 142 8.21 13.00 10.00
CA ASP A 142 8.63 14.35 9.74
C ASP A 142 8.97 14.44 8.25
N GLU A 143 8.20 15.22 7.51
CA GLU A 143 8.29 15.31 6.06
C GLU A 143 9.56 16.01 5.60
N GLU A 144 9.99 17.05 6.31
CA GLU A 144 11.22 17.78 6.01
C GLU A 144 12.45 16.88 6.21
N GLN A 145 12.49 16.13 7.30
CA GLN A 145 13.57 15.18 7.55
C GLN A 145 13.56 14.02 6.54
N ALA A 146 12.38 13.53 6.13
CA ALA A 146 12.27 12.51 5.12
C ALA A 146 12.79 12.98 3.76
N GLN A 147 12.46 14.23 3.36
CA GLN A 147 12.95 14.79 2.12
C GLN A 147 14.48 15.00 2.16
N HIS A 148 14.99 15.53 3.26
CA HIS A 148 16.45 15.67 3.45
C HIS A 148 17.17 14.31 3.36
N PHE A 149 16.61 13.27 3.96
CA PHE A 149 17.13 11.91 3.85
C PHE A 149 17.14 11.41 2.40
N VAL A 150 16.07 11.63 1.64
CA VAL A 150 15.99 11.25 0.22
C VAL A 150 17.09 11.94 -0.58
N ASP A 151 17.23 13.26 -0.42
CA ASP A 151 18.20 14.07 -1.15
C ASP A 151 19.65 13.66 -0.83
N GLU A 152 19.96 13.41 0.46
CA GLU A 152 21.28 12.97 0.90
C GLU A 152 21.65 11.57 0.38
N VAL A 153 20.68 10.64 0.36
CA VAL A 153 20.93 9.24 0.02
C VAL A 153 20.94 9.00 -1.48
N LEU A 154 20.01 9.61 -2.21
CA LEU A 154 19.87 9.39 -3.66
C LEU A 154 20.69 10.36 -4.50
N GLY A 155 21.00 11.57 -4.02
CA GLY A 155 21.67 12.59 -4.83
C GLY A 155 20.98 12.79 -6.18
N ASP A 156 21.75 12.79 -7.27
CA ASP A 156 21.23 12.98 -8.64
C ASP A 156 20.19 11.92 -9.07
N LEU A 157 20.17 10.78 -8.41
CA LEU A 157 19.18 9.73 -8.69
C LEU A 157 17.75 10.12 -8.27
N ALA A 158 17.59 11.05 -7.31
CA ALA A 158 16.28 11.55 -6.90
C ALA A 158 15.50 12.18 -8.06
N ASP A 159 16.20 12.93 -8.93
CA ASP A 159 15.62 13.59 -10.10
C ASP A 159 15.77 12.79 -11.41
N ALA A 160 16.23 11.54 -11.31
CA ALA A 160 16.41 10.69 -12.48
C ALA A 160 15.06 10.20 -13.06
N PRO A 161 15.02 9.80 -14.34
CA PRO A 161 13.82 9.22 -14.93
C PRO A 161 13.28 8.03 -14.12
N ASP A 162 11.95 7.95 -13.97
CA ASP A 162 11.24 6.93 -13.17
C ASP A 162 11.68 5.51 -13.51
N ALA A 163 11.89 5.21 -14.79
CA ALA A 163 12.38 3.92 -15.24
C ALA A 163 13.71 3.48 -14.60
N LEU A 164 14.59 4.41 -14.20
CA LEU A 164 15.83 4.09 -13.47
C LEU A 164 15.52 3.82 -12.00
N ARG A 165 14.78 4.72 -11.36
CA ARG A 165 14.39 4.64 -9.95
C ARG A 165 13.58 3.38 -9.68
N GLU A 166 12.57 3.11 -10.50
CA GLU A 166 11.75 1.92 -10.39
C GLU A 166 12.54 0.63 -10.63
N THR A 167 13.44 0.62 -11.63
CA THR A 167 14.30 -0.55 -11.87
C THR A 167 15.18 -0.83 -10.66
N LEU A 168 15.83 0.19 -10.08
CA LEU A 168 16.67 0.00 -8.90
C LEU A 168 15.85 -0.41 -7.67
N ARG A 169 14.69 0.23 -7.43
CA ARG A 169 13.77 -0.13 -6.36
C ARG A 169 13.35 -1.60 -6.44
N THR A 170 12.86 -2.02 -7.58
CA THR A 170 12.42 -3.41 -7.83
C THR A 170 13.58 -4.39 -7.70
N TYR A 171 14.77 -4.02 -8.21
CA TYR A 171 15.98 -4.82 -8.09
C TYR A 171 16.37 -5.07 -6.63
N LEU A 172 16.36 -4.04 -5.79
CA LEU A 172 16.65 -4.16 -4.36
C LEU A 172 15.58 -4.98 -3.62
N ARG A 173 14.29 -4.75 -3.90
CA ARG A 173 13.17 -5.56 -3.34
C ARG A 173 13.29 -7.04 -3.68
N LEU A 174 13.81 -7.37 -4.84
CA LEU A 174 14.03 -8.75 -5.31
C LEU A 174 15.44 -9.28 -4.98
N GLN A 175 16.08 -8.73 -3.93
CA GLN A 175 17.36 -9.18 -3.43
C GLN A 175 18.46 -9.16 -4.51
N SER A 176 18.51 -8.10 -5.29
CA SER A 176 19.48 -7.88 -6.37
C SER A 176 19.47 -8.96 -7.47
N ASN A 177 18.29 -9.51 -7.74
CA ASN A 177 18.11 -10.54 -8.77
C ASN A 177 17.63 -9.93 -10.10
N ALA A 178 18.57 -9.69 -11.02
CA ALA A 178 18.29 -9.08 -12.32
C ALA A 178 17.29 -9.86 -13.19
N SER A 179 17.25 -11.19 -13.10
CA SER A 179 16.31 -12.00 -13.90
C SER A 179 14.88 -11.84 -13.40
N ARG A 180 14.66 -11.93 -12.07
CA ARG A 180 13.35 -11.71 -11.47
C ARG A 180 12.88 -10.27 -11.67
N THR A 181 13.78 -9.30 -11.56
CA THR A 181 13.47 -7.88 -11.85
C THR A 181 13.02 -7.71 -13.30
N ALA A 182 13.69 -8.34 -14.24
CA ALA A 182 13.33 -8.29 -15.65
C ALA A 182 11.93 -8.89 -15.92
N GLU A 183 11.61 -10.01 -15.29
CA GLU A 183 10.28 -10.63 -15.36
C GLU A 183 9.21 -9.69 -14.77
N THR A 184 9.45 -9.11 -13.61
CA THR A 184 8.51 -8.20 -12.92
C THR A 184 8.26 -6.92 -13.72
N LEU A 185 9.30 -6.35 -14.34
CA LEU A 185 9.20 -5.09 -15.10
C LEU A 185 8.95 -5.32 -16.60
N PHE A 186 8.66 -6.55 -17.02
CA PHE A 186 8.49 -6.91 -18.44
C PHE A 186 9.62 -6.38 -19.33
N ALA A 187 10.85 -6.42 -18.84
CA ALA A 187 12.04 -5.90 -19.49
C ALA A 187 13.05 -7.01 -19.83
N HIS A 188 14.00 -6.73 -20.71
CA HIS A 188 15.11 -7.65 -20.94
C HIS A 188 16.13 -7.57 -19.79
N ARG A 189 16.71 -8.71 -19.37
CA ARG A 189 17.71 -8.76 -18.29
C ARG A 189 18.87 -7.78 -18.48
N ASN A 190 19.37 -7.64 -19.70
CA ASN A 190 20.47 -6.71 -20.00
C ASN A 190 20.05 -5.24 -19.82
N THR A 191 18.79 -4.90 -20.09
CA THR A 191 18.22 -3.57 -19.82
C THR A 191 18.21 -3.28 -18.33
N VAL A 192 17.80 -4.26 -17.50
CA VAL A 192 17.83 -4.13 -16.04
C VAL A 192 19.26 -3.87 -15.55
N ILE A 193 20.23 -4.69 -16.01
CA ILE A 193 21.64 -4.54 -15.63
C ILE A 193 22.17 -3.14 -16.02
N ALA A 194 21.88 -2.68 -17.23
CA ALA A 194 22.31 -1.36 -17.71
C ALA A 194 21.66 -0.22 -16.91
N ARG A 195 20.37 -0.33 -16.57
CA ARG A 195 19.67 0.66 -15.75
C ARG A 195 20.20 0.69 -14.32
N VAL A 196 20.44 -0.47 -13.70
CA VAL A 196 21.02 -0.54 -12.34
C VAL A 196 22.41 0.09 -12.32
N ALA A 197 23.29 -0.25 -13.29
CA ALA A 197 24.61 0.36 -13.38
C ALA A 197 24.52 1.88 -13.56
N LYS A 198 23.60 2.37 -14.42
CA LYS A 198 23.39 3.79 -14.61
C LYS A 198 22.86 4.51 -13.36
N ALA A 199 21.96 3.86 -12.63
CA ALA A 199 21.44 4.39 -11.36
C ALA A 199 22.56 4.45 -10.30
N GLU A 200 23.42 3.43 -10.23
CA GLU A 200 24.55 3.38 -9.29
C GLU A 200 25.57 4.51 -9.55
N GLU A 201 25.81 4.88 -10.80
CA GLU A 201 26.68 6.00 -11.16
C GLU A 201 26.15 7.37 -10.63
N MET A 202 24.84 7.47 -10.37
CA MET A 202 24.18 8.69 -9.91
C MET A 202 24.12 8.77 -8.38
N LEU A 203 24.41 7.68 -7.66
CA LEU A 203 24.40 7.66 -6.20
C LEU A 203 25.63 8.34 -5.61
N PRO A 204 25.49 9.10 -4.49
CA PRO A 204 26.61 9.73 -3.78
C PRO A 204 27.59 8.71 -3.18
N ARG A 205 27.12 7.51 -2.86
CA ARG A 205 27.90 6.41 -2.27
C ARG A 205 27.66 5.10 -3.03
N PRO A 206 28.66 4.20 -3.07
CA PRO A 206 28.49 2.89 -3.70
C PRO A 206 27.24 2.16 -3.19
N LEU A 207 26.46 1.58 -4.08
CA LEU A 207 25.23 0.85 -3.73
C LEU A 207 25.50 -0.31 -2.75
N ALA A 208 26.66 -0.97 -2.87
CA ALA A 208 27.05 -2.05 -1.98
C ALA A 208 27.12 -1.63 -0.49
N ASP A 209 27.46 -0.37 -0.23
CA ASP A 209 27.63 0.17 1.13
C ASP A 209 26.36 0.88 1.64
N SER A 210 25.40 1.17 0.76
CA SER A 210 24.22 2.00 1.07
C SER A 210 22.89 1.40 0.62
N SER A 211 22.86 0.13 0.24
CA SER A 211 21.71 -0.51 -0.39
C SER A 211 20.42 -0.44 0.44
N LEU A 212 20.51 -0.53 1.77
CA LEU A 212 19.35 -0.41 2.67
C LEU A 212 18.77 1.02 2.64
N GLU A 213 19.64 2.02 2.78
CA GLU A 213 19.24 3.43 2.80
C GLU A 213 18.67 3.84 1.44
N VAL A 214 19.33 3.45 0.35
CA VAL A 214 18.85 3.66 -1.02
C VAL A 214 17.49 2.99 -1.24
N GLY A 215 17.32 1.75 -0.77
CA GLY A 215 16.04 1.05 -0.86
C GLY A 215 14.92 1.81 -0.14
N VAL A 216 15.17 2.30 1.08
CA VAL A 216 14.19 3.06 1.86
C VAL A 216 13.88 4.41 1.19
N ALA A 217 14.88 5.13 0.72
CA ALA A 217 14.70 6.41 0.04
C ALA A 217 13.88 6.27 -1.25
N LEU A 218 14.13 5.21 -2.04
CA LEU A 218 13.35 4.92 -3.25
C LEU A 218 11.89 4.53 -2.92
N GLU A 219 11.62 3.90 -1.79
CA GLU A 219 10.23 3.65 -1.35
C GLU A 219 9.52 4.97 -0.98
N VAL A 220 10.21 5.92 -0.34
CA VAL A 220 9.64 7.26 -0.05
C VAL A 220 9.27 7.98 -1.35
N VAL A 221 10.19 8.05 -2.30
CA VAL A 221 9.95 8.67 -3.63
C VAL A 221 8.79 7.99 -4.35
N TYR A 222 8.74 6.66 -4.38
CA TYR A 222 7.64 5.91 -4.99
C TYR A 222 6.28 6.27 -4.40
N VAL A 223 6.20 6.45 -3.08
CA VAL A 223 4.92 6.82 -2.43
C VAL A 223 4.54 8.27 -2.73
N GLN A 224 5.52 9.18 -2.85
CA GLN A 224 5.27 10.59 -3.17
C GLN A 224 4.84 10.80 -4.63
N GLU A 225 5.46 10.12 -5.57
CA GLU A 225 5.24 10.34 -7.00
C GLU A 225 4.23 9.38 -7.64
N GLY A 226 4.00 8.24 -6.99
CA GLY A 226 3.29 7.10 -7.59
C GLY A 226 4.21 6.34 -8.56
N GLY A 227 4.01 5.05 -8.72
CA GLY A 227 4.63 4.32 -9.81
C GLY A 227 3.73 4.38 -11.05
N ASP A 228 4.33 4.51 -12.20
CA ASP A 228 3.66 4.35 -13.50
C ASP A 228 3.17 2.89 -13.68
#